data_d43222a8ac0fa92bed2885c3d5536208
#
_entry.id   d43222a8ac0fa92bed2885c3d5536208
#
_cell.length_a   1.000
_cell.length_b   1.000
_cell.length_c   1.000
_cell.angle_alpha   90.00
_cell.angle_beta   90.00
_cell.angle_gamma   90.00
#
_symmetry.space_group_name_H-M   'P 1'
#
loop_
_entity.id
_entity.type
_entity.pdbx_description
1 polymer ?
#
loop_
_entity_poly.entity_id
_entity_poly.type
_entity_poly.pdbx_seq_one_letter_code
_entity_poly.pdbx_strand_id
1 'polypeptide(L)'
;MKTDFEFLTTEIDGHILTVTINRPEVMNALHPPAHAEFDEVWNEFDKDEDLWVGLVTGAGDRAFSAGNDLKFQAQAGGKMEMSTQTGFAGLTSRFNLTKPLIAAVNGVSMGGGFEIALACDLIVASTNAKFALPEPKVGLAALAGGMQRLPRQIGMKNALGMMLTGRHVSAEEGMKLGFVNEVVEPDNLIEAAKNWAKQIEQCSPMSIRATKQVAYENFNEPDLEKSMKAKYLSLIHI
;
A
#
# COMPACT_ATOMS: atom_id res chain seq x y z
N MET A 1 6.56 -20.34 -1.33
CA MET A 1 6.78 -19.04 -0.65
C MET A 1 7.51 -19.25 0.66
N LYS A 2 8.51 -18.42 0.96
CA LYS A 2 9.20 -18.38 2.27
C LYS A 2 8.22 -17.93 3.35
N THR A 3 8.29 -18.52 4.53
CA THR A 3 7.39 -18.24 5.66
C THR A 3 8.14 -17.82 6.93
N ASP A 4 9.47 -17.93 6.91
CA ASP A 4 10.31 -17.61 8.07
C ASP A 4 10.93 -16.21 7.88
N PHE A 5 10.15 -15.20 8.24
CA PHE A 5 10.53 -13.79 8.25
C PHE A 5 10.58 -13.27 9.70
N GLU A 6 11.44 -12.31 9.98
CA GLU A 6 11.57 -11.69 11.30
C GLU A 6 10.58 -10.55 11.52
N PHE A 7 10.35 -9.73 10.47
CA PHE A 7 9.63 -8.46 10.57
C PHE A 7 8.25 -8.46 9.93
N LEU A 8 7.87 -9.57 9.32
CA LEU A 8 6.53 -9.77 8.75
C LEU A 8 6.08 -11.22 8.96
N THR A 9 4.78 -11.45 8.82
CA THR A 9 4.20 -12.80 8.71
C THR A 9 3.37 -12.90 7.45
N THR A 10 3.24 -14.13 6.92
CA THR A 10 2.46 -14.43 5.73
C THR A 10 1.41 -15.49 5.99
N GLU A 11 0.23 -15.33 5.41
CA GLU A 11 -0.86 -16.32 5.39
C GLU A 11 -1.39 -16.42 3.96
N ILE A 12 -1.63 -17.64 3.50
CA ILE A 12 -2.25 -17.91 2.20
C ILE A 12 -3.63 -18.53 2.44
N ASP A 13 -4.66 -17.97 1.80
CA ASP A 13 -6.04 -18.43 1.83
C ASP A 13 -6.55 -18.48 0.38
N GLY A 14 -6.56 -19.68 -0.23
CA GLY A 14 -6.82 -19.83 -1.66
C GLY A 14 -5.79 -19.08 -2.50
N HIS A 15 -6.23 -18.11 -3.29
CA HIS A 15 -5.36 -17.27 -4.14
C HIS A 15 -4.98 -15.93 -3.49
N ILE A 16 -5.28 -15.75 -2.20
CA ILE A 16 -5.04 -14.53 -1.45
C ILE A 16 -3.81 -14.69 -0.58
N LEU A 17 -2.81 -13.82 -0.74
CA LEU A 17 -1.69 -13.66 0.16
C LEU A 17 -1.96 -12.52 1.14
N THR A 18 -1.97 -12.79 2.44
CA THR A 18 -1.97 -11.77 3.48
C THR A 18 -0.57 -11.58 4.04
N VAL A 19 -0.04 -10.37 3.97
CA VAL A 19 1.25 -9.98 4.54
C VAL A 19 0.99 -9.05 5.73
N THR A 20 1.43 -9.44 6.91
CA THR A 20 1.26 -8.65 8.13
C THR A 20 2.59 -8.06 8.57
N ILE A 21 2.67 -6.73 8.69
CA ILE A 21 3.81 -6.02 9.28
C ILE A 21 3.88 -6.42 10.75
N ASN A 22 4.96 -7.05 11.21
CA ASN A 22 5.03 -7.65 12.54
C ASN A 22 6.11 -7.00 13.41
N ARG A 23 5.91 -5.71 13.75
CA ARG A 23 6.73 -4.94 14.70
C ARG A 23 5.84 -4.07 15.60
N PRO A 24 4.84 -4.66 16.30
CA PRO A 24 3.83 -3.90 17.05
C PRO A 24 4.41 -3.08 18.21
N GLU A 25 5.56 -3.48 18.78
CA GLU A 25 6.28 -2.77 19.85
C GLU A 25 6.78 -1.38 19.43
N VAL A 26 7.03 -1.18 18.13
CA VAL A 26 7.44 0.10 17.53
C VAL A 26 6.37 0.67 16.59
N MET A 27 5.09 0.34 16.82
CA MET A 27 3.96 0.80 15.98
C MET A 27 4.12 0.38 14.51
N ASN A 28 4.67 -0.80 14.26
CA ASN A 28 4.94 -1.32 12.92
C ASN A 28 5.80 -0.38 12.05
N ALA A 29 6.69 0.40 12.67
CA ALA A 29 7.67 1.21 11.94
C ALA A 29 8.68 0.30 11.21
N LEU A 30 9.11 0.71 10.02
CA LEU A 30 9.95 -0.09 9.14
C LEU A 30 11.39 0.46 9.06
N HIS A 31 12.34 -0.46 8.92
CA HIS A 31 13.77 -0.22 8.81
C HIS A 31 14.33 -1.03 7.64
N PRO A 32 15.60 -0.79 7.19
CA PRO A 32 16.15 -1.46 6.01
C PRO A 32 16.02 -2.99 5.98
N PRO A 33 16.29 -3.75 7.08
CA PRO A 33 16.06 -5.21 7.07
C PRO A 33 14.60 -5.59 6.79
N ALA A 34 13.63 -4.89 7.38
CA ALA A 34 12.22 -5.15 7.10
C ALA A 34 11.86 -4.86 5.63
N HIS A 35 12.41 -3.79 5.04
CA HIS A 35 12.19 -3.51 3.62
C HIS A 35 12.70 -4.63 2.71
N ALA A 36 13.83 -5.26 3.06
CA ALA A 36 14.37 -6.39 2.31
C ALA A 36 13.45 -7.62 2.35
N GLU A 37 12.88 -7.95 3.51
CA GLU A 37 11.90 -9.04 3.64
C GLU A 37 10.61 -8.76 2.84
N PHE A 38 10.12 -7.51 2.88
CA PHE A 38 8.98 -7.11 2.07
C PHE A 38 9.27 -7.20 0.57
N ASP A 39 10.47 -6.83 0.13
CA ASP A 39 10.86 -6.97 -1.28
C ASP A 39 10.89 -8.44 -1.70
N GLU A 40 11.42 -9.33 -0.85
CA GLU A 40 11.44 -10.77 -1.08
C GLU A 40 10.00 -11.33 -1.22
N VAL A 41 9.11 -11.05 -0.28
CA VAL A 41 7.74 -11.58 -0.30
C VAL A 41 6.95 -11.10 -1.52
N TRP A 42 7.08 -9.83 -1.91
CA TRP A 42 6.39 -9.32 -3.09
C TRP A 42 7.00 -9.82 -4.40
N ASN A 43 8.29 -10.14 -4.44
CA ASN A 43 8.91 -10.81 -5.58
C ASN A 43 8.42 -12.25 -5.75
N GLU A 44 8.23 -12.98 -4.65
CA GLU A 44 7.64 -14.32 -4.68
C GLU A 44 6.16 -14.27 -5.07
N PHE A 45 5.39 -13.35 -4.47
CA PHE A 45 3.98 -13.12 -4.82
C PHE A 45 3.79 -12.84 -6.31
N ASP A 46 4.62 -11.98 -6.91
CA ASP A 46 4.51 -11.62 -8.33
C ASP A 46 4.73 -12.83 -9.24
N LYS A 47 5.67 -13.73 -8.88
CA LYS A 47 6.04 -14.92 -9.66
C LYS A 47 5.09 -16.10 -9.47
N ASP A 48 4.41 -16.20 -8.34
CA ASP A 48 3.55 -17.33 -8.01
C ASP A 48 2.21 -17.22 -8.76
N GLU A 49 1.98 -18.09 -9.75
CA GLU A 49 0.78 -18.05 -10.60
C GLU A 49 -0.50 -18.42 -9.84
N ASP A 50 -0.39 -19.11 -8.70
CA ASP A 50 -1.53 -19.48 -7.86
C ASP A 50 -1.98 -18.34 -6.94
N LEU A 51 -1.18 -17.29 -6.78
CA LEU A 51 -1.53 -16.11 -5.98
C LEU A 51 -2.01 -14.97 -6.88
N TRP A 52 -3.20 -14.45 -6.61
CA TRP A 52 -3.86 -13.46 -7.46
C TRP A 52 -4.03 -12.11 -6.80
N VAL A 53 -4.26 -12.07 -5.47
CA VAL A 53 -4.51 -10.84 -4.71
C VAL A 53 -3.61 -10.81 -3.47
N GLY A 54 -2.95 -9.66 -3.24
CA GLY A 54 -2.18 -9.41 -2.02
C GLY A 54 -2.94 -8.51 -1.06
N LEU A 55 -2.96 -8.87 0.22
CA LEU A 55 -3.39 -8.01 1.32
C LEU A 55 -2.19 -7.60 2.15
N VAL A 56 -2.18 -6.37 2.64
CA VAL A 56 -1.20 -5.91 3.62
C VAL A 56 -1.89 -5.28 4.82
N THR A 57 -1.47 -5.66 6.03
CA THR A 57 -1.99 -5.13 7.30
C THR A 57 -0.89 -5.00 8.35
N GLY A 58 -1.21 -4.45 9.52
CA GLY A 58 -0.29 -4.36 10.65
C GLY A 58 -0.67 -5.30 11.79
N ALA A 59 0.32 -5.87 12.48
CA ALA A 59 0.10 -6.67 13.68
C ALA A 59 -0.40 -5.78 14.84
N GLY A 60 -1.28 -6.35 15.66
CA GLY A 60 -1.91 -5.67 16.80
C GLY A 60 -3.04 -4.73 16.39
N ASP A 61 -3.46 -3.90 17.34
CA ASP A 61 -4.65 -3.03 17.24
C ASP A 61 -4.31 -1.53 17.14
N ARG A 62 -3.05 -1.17 17.24
CA ARG A 62 -2.61 0.23 17.37
C ARG A 62 -2.23 0.89 16.06
N ALA A 63 -1.56 0.18 15.18
CA ALA A 63 -1.01 0.76 13.97
C ALA A 63 -0.98 -0.23 12.81
N PHE A 64 -1.30 0.27 11.65
CA PHE A 64 -0.91 -0.32 10.38
C PHE A 64 0.61 -0.18 10.21
N SER A 65 1.10 1.06 10.18
CA SER A 65 2.53 1.38 10.25
C SER A 65 2.72 2.87 10.58
N ALA A 66 3.62 3.17 11.51
CA ALA A 66 4.06 4.54 11.80
C ALA A 66 5.08 5.08 10.78
N GLY A 67 5.42 4.30 9.74
CA GLY A 67 6.36 4.68 8.69
C GLY A 67 7.80 4.32 9.02
N ASN A 68 8.74 5.24 8.78
CA ASN A 68 10.16 4.98 8.99
C ASN A 68 10.52 4.86 10.49
N ASP A 69 11.37 3.89 10.82
CA ASP A 69 11.93 3.73 12.17
C ASP A 69 13.02 4.79 12.43
N LEU A 70 12.60 5.95 12.91
CA LEU A 70 13.49 7.08 13.19
C LEU A 70 14.53 6.78 14.28
N LYS A 71 14.22 5.85 15.21
CA LYS A 71 15.18 5.44 16.25
C LYS A 71 16.31 4.62 15.64
N PHE A 72 15.97 3.65 14.80
CA PHE A 72 16.96 2.87 14.05
C PHE A 72 17.81 3.79 13.17
N GLN A 73 17.18 4.71 12.44
CA GLN A 73 17.89 5.67 11.59
C GLN A 73 18.87 6.54 12.39
N ALA A 74 18.49 7.05 13.55
CA ALA A 74 19.36 7.86 14.41
C ALA A 74 20.57 7.05 14.90
N GLN A 75 20.39 5.78 15.26
CA GLN A 75 21.47 4.87 15.68
C GLN A 75 22.43 4.55 14.52
N ALA A 76 21.93 4.51 13.28
CA ALA A 76 22.73 4.31 12.07
C ALA A 76 23.41 5.61 11.54
N GLY A 77 23.52 6.66 12.36
CA GLY A 77 24.17 7.90 11.99
C GLY A 77 23.35 8.84 11.10
N GLY A 78 22.02 8.68 11.12
CA GLY A 78 21.07 9.56 10.42
C GLY A 78 20.92 9.29 8.92
N LYS A 79 21.70 8.40 8.35
CA LYS A 79 21.56 8.00 6.95
C LYS A 79 20.45 6.96 6.80
N MET A 80 19.52 7.21 5.88
CA MET A 80 18.53 6.24 5.45
C MET A 80 18.98 5.69 4.09
N GLU A 81 19.60 4.52 4.11
CA GLU A 81 19.83 3.78 2.89
C GLU A 81 18.56 2.98 2.59
N MET A 82 17.87 3.34 1.52
CA MET A 82 16.81 2.50 0.97
C MET A 82 17.46 1.24 0.43
N SER A 83 17.22 0.12 1.11
CA SER A 83 17.86 -1.15 0.78
C SER A 83 17.31 -1.83 -0.48
N THR A 84 16.22 -1.33 -1.04
CA THR A 84 15.55 -1.95 -2.20
C THR A 84 15.19 -0.92 -3.28
N GLN A 85 15.30 -1.34 -4.55
CA GLN A 85 14.89 -0.51 -5.70
C GLN A 85 13.35 -0.36 -5.78
N THR A 86 12.61 -1.24 -5.12
CA THR A 86 11.14 -1.28 -5.10
C THR A 86 10.53 -0.33 -4.08
N GLY A 87 11.38 0.42 -3.36
CA GLY A 87 10.98 1.47 -2.44
C GLY A 87 10.54 0.97 -1.06
N PHE A 88 9.84 1.81 -0.33
CA PHE A 88 9.41 1.55 1.04
C PHE A 88 8.47 0.33 1.11
N ALA A 89 8.73 -0.60 2.02
CA ALA A 89 8.06 -1.90 2.15
C ALA A 89 8.04 -2.72 0.83
N GLY A 90 9.03 -2.53 -0.07
CA GLY A 90 9.06 -3.24 -1.34
C GLY A 90 7.89 -2.91 -2.30
N LEU A 91 7.11 -1.85 -2.04
CA LEU A 91 5.88 -1.51 -2.76
C LEU A 91 5.89 -0.12 -3.40
N THR A 92 6.39 0.89 -2.69
CA THR A 92 6.13 2.28 -3.11
C THR A 92 6.81 2.67 -4.44
N SER A 93 7.79 1.91 -4.91
CA SER A 93 8.42 2.06 -6.23
C SER A 93 8.28 0.81 -7.12
N ARG A 94 7.37 -0.11 -6.78
CA ARG A 94 7.09 -1.32 -7.55
C ARG A 94 6.00 -1.05 -8.61
N PHE A 95 6.35 -0.40 -9.69
CA PHE A 95 5.40 0.05 -10.72
C PHE A 95 4.95 -1.05 -11.69
N ASN A 96 5.62 -2.20 -11.72
CA ASN A 96 5.36 -3.31 -12.65
C ASN A 96 4.49 -4.42 -12.05
N LEU A 97 4.06 -4.32 -10.79
CA LEU A 97 3.19 -5.32 -10.17
C LEU A 97 1.75 -5.16 -10.69
N THR A 98 1.33 -6.10 -11.53
CA THR A 98 -0.02 -6.10 -12.13
C THR A 98 -1.07 -6.80 -11.28
N LYS A 99 -0.67 -7.61 -10.29
CA LYS A 99 -1.61 -8.23 -9.33
C LYS A 99 -2.17 -7.18 -8.36
N PRO A 100 -3.47 -7.23 -8.05
CA PRO A 100 -4.10 -6.30 -7.11
C PRO A 100 -3.53 -6.39 -5.70
N LEU A 101 -3.44 -5.23 -5.05
CA LEU A 101 -3.06 -5.08 -3.65
C LEU A 101 -4.15 -4.34 -2.86
N ILE A 102 -4.46 -4.84 -1.68
CA ILE A 102 -5.43 -4.25 -0.74
C ILE A 102 -4.71 -3.92 0.57
N ALA A 103 -4.78 -2.67 1.02
CA ALA A 103 -4.36 -2.29 2.35
C ALA A 103 -5.52 -2.44 3.33
N ALA A 104 -5.37 -3.28 4.35
CA ALA A 104 -6.28 -3.40 5.48
C ALA A 104 -5.71 -2.60 6.66
N VAL A 105 -6.16 -1.36 6.81
CA VAL A 105 -5.56 -0.38 7.72
C VAL A 105 -6.21 -0.46 9.10
N ASN A 106 -5.53 -1.17 10.02
CA ASN A 106 -6.04 -1.50 11.36
C ASN A 106 -5.84 -0.40 12.42
N GLY A 107 -5.19 0.72 12.10
CA GLY A 107 -4.91 1.78 13.06
C GLY A 107 -4.11 2.92 12.45
N VAL A 108 -3.10 3.42 13.18
CA VAL A 108 -2.23 4.51 12.72
C VAL A 108 -1.49 4.15 11.43
N SER A 109 -1.64 4.99 10.41
CA SER A 109 -0.96 4.89 9.09
C SER A 109 -0.33 6.25 8.79
N MET A 110 0.96 6.42 9.14
CA MET A 110 1.64 7.71 9.11
C MET A 110 2.90 7.66 8.23
N GLY A 111 3.19 8.76 7.54
CA GLY A 111 4.39 8.88 6.71
C GLY A 111 4.51 7.71 5.73
N GLY A 112 5.65 7.01 5.76
CA GLY A 112 5.86 5.81 4.94
C GLY A 112 4.77 4.74 5.09
N GLY A 113 4.12 4.64 6.26
CA GLY A 113 2.96 3.74 6.46
C GLY A 113 1.77 4.15 5.61
N PHE A 114 1.45 5.43 5.52
CA PHE A 114 0.41 5.91 4.64
C PHE A 114 0.83 5.81 3.16
N GLU A 115 2.11 6.00 2.86
CA GLU A 115 2.65 5.81 1.50
C GLU A 115 2.53 4.36 1.01
N ILE A 116 2.66 3.35 1.92
CA ILE A 116 2.36 1.94 1.62
C ILE A 116 0.88 1.79 1.25
N ALA A 117 -0.03 2.31 2.09
CA ALA A 117 -1.46 2.22 1.82
C ALA A 117 -1.83 2.89 0.49
N LEU A 118 -1.28 4.08 0.20
CA LEU A 118 -1.49 4.79 -1.08
C LEU A 118 -0.89 4.05 -2.29
N ALA A 119 0.07 3.15 -2.09
CA ALA A 119 0.64 2.33 -3.16
C ALA A 119 -0.19 1.07 -3.45
N CYS A 120 -1.12 0.70 -2.55
CA CYS A 120 -2.11 -0.34 -2.81
C CYS A 120 -3.24 0.19 -3.70
N ASP A 121 -3.95 -0.73 -4.36
CA ASP A 121 -5.04 -0.41 -5.28
C ASP A 121 -6.33 -0.05 -4.55
N LEU A 122 -6.55 -0.69 -3.39
CA LEU A 122 -7.71 -0.47 -2.53
C LEU A 122 -7.26 -0.28 -1.07
N ILE A 123 -8.02 0.53 -0.33
CA ILE A 123 -7.83 0.72 1.11
C ILE A 123 -9.15 0.42 1.83
N VAL A 124 -9.13 -0.61 2.67
CA VAL A 124 -10.17 -0.88 3.68
C VAL A 124 -9.62 -0.44 5.03
N ALA A 125 -10.34 0.39 5.75
CA ALA A 125 -9.87 0.97 7.00
C ALA A 125 -10.79 0.61 8.16
N SER A 126 -10.22 0.42 9.35
CA SER A 126 -11.03 0.35 10.57
C SER A 126 -11.43 1.75 11.03
N THR A 127 -12.55 1.87 11.77
CA THR A 127 -13.06 3.14 12.30
C THR A 127 -12.05 3.89 13.18
N ASN A 128 -11.09 3.19 13.79
CA ASN A 128 -10.01 3.80 14.57
C ASN A 128 -8.77 4.20 13.74
N ALA A 129 -8.76 3.94 12.43
CA ALA A 129 -7.63 4.27 11.57
C ALA A 129 -7.44 5.78 11.42
N LYS A 130 -6.16 6.19 11.36
CA LYS A 130 -5.77 7.59 11.17
C LYS A 130 -4.64 7.67 10.16
N PHE A 131 -4.78 8.61 9.23
CA PHE A 131 -3.85 8.81 8.13
C PHE A 131 -3.20 10.18 8.21
N ALA A 132 -1.90 10.28 7.96
CA ALA A 132 -1.21 11.55 7.76
C ALA A 132 0.10 11.39 6.99
N LEU A 133 0.55 12.49 6.39
CA LEU A 133 1.93 12.69 5.93
C LEU A 133 2.56 13.78 6.80
N PRO A 134 3.04 13.42 8.02
CA PRO A 134 3.47 14.40 9.01
C PRO A 134 4.94 14.85 8.83
N GLU A 135 5.61 14.42 7.77
CA GLU A 135 7.01 14.68 7.48
C GLU A 135 7.41 16.15 7.63
N PRO A 136 6.61 17.16 7.20
CA PRO A 136 6.99 18.57 7.36
C PRO A 136 7.17 19.01 8.83
N LYS A 137 6.50 18.32 9.77
CA LYS A 137 6.64 18.64 11.22
C LYS A 137 8.01 18.26 11.79
N VAL A 138 8.76 17.40 11.08
CA VAL A 138 10.09 16.93 11.48
C VAL A 138 11.16 17.28 10.45
N GLY A 139 10.86 18.23 9.52
CA GLY A 139 11.82 18.72 8.52
C GLY A 139 12.10 17.73 7.39
N LEU A 140 11.20 16.77 7.15
CA LEU A 140 11.28 15.79 6.08
C LEU A 140 10.19 16.03 5.03
N ALA A 141 10.17 15.19 4.00
CA ALA A 141 9.14 15.13 2.97
C ALA A 141 8.72 13.70 2.69
N ALA A 142 7.46 13.47 2.27
CA ALA A 142 6.90 12.16 1.96
C ALA A 142 7.42 11.65 0.60
N LEU A 143 8.68 11.19 0.58
CA LEU A 143 9.44 10.86 -0.63
C LEU A 143 9.17 9.46 -1.18
N ALA A 144 8.47 8.61 -0.41
CA ALA A 144 8.10 7.27 -0.88
C ALA A 144 6.80 7.26 -1.73
N GLY A 145 6.47 8.39 -2.33
CA GLY A 145 5.36 8.52 -3.30
C GLY A 145 4.11 9.19 -2.76
N GLY A 146 4.08 9.62 -1.50
CA GLY A 146 2.94 10.31 -0.90
C GLY A 146 2.63 11.62 -1.62
N MET A 147 3.65 12.43 -1.90
CA MET A 147 3.49 13.68 -2.63
C MET A 147 3.02 13.52 -4.07
N GLN A 148 3.21 12.34 -4.67
CA GLN A 148 2.81 12.04 -6.04
C GLN A 148 1.44 11.36 -6.10
N ARG A 149 1.16 10.39 -5.20
CA ARG A 149 -0.08 9.60 -5.21
C ARG A 149 -1.26 10.34 -4.62
N LEU A 150 -1.07 11.00 -3.47
CA LEU A 150 -2.18 11.64 -2.77
C LEU A 150 -2.88 12.72 -3.62
N PRO A 151 -2.17 13.66 -4.30
CA PRO A 151 -2.82 14.64 -5.17
C PRO A 151 -3.58 14.01 -6.34
N ARG A 152 -3.11 12.86 -6.83
CA ARG A 152 -3.78 12.13 -7.91
C ARG A 152 -5.06 11.46 -7.46
N GLN A 153 -5.13 11.03 -6.21
CA GLN A 153 -6.29 10.31 -5.66
C GLN A 153 -7.38 11.28 -5.15
N ILE A 154 -7.00 12.39 -4.48
CA ILE A 154 -7.98 13.28 -3.81
C ILE A 154 -7.98 14.72 -4.34
N GLY A 155 -7.21 14.99 -5.38
CA GLY A 155 -7.06 16.32 -5.96
C GLY A 155 -6.11 17.23 -5.17
N MET A 156 -5.55 18.21 -5.85
CA MET A 156 -4.43 19.04 -5.36
C MET A 156 -4.76 19.78 -4.05
N LYS A 157 -5.95 20.38 -3.92
CA LYS A 157 -6.29 21.20 -2.75
C LYS A 157 -6.39 20.37 -1.47
N ASN A 158 -7.06 19.25 -1.53
CA ASN A 158 -7.19 18.34 -0.39
C ASN A 158 -5.82 17.76 0.01
N ALA A 159 -5.04 17.30 -0.97
CA ALA A 159 -3.72 16.75 -0.74
C ALA A 159 -2.75 17.77 -0.12
N LEU A 160 -2.68 19.01 -0.65
CA LEU A 160 -1.86 20.06 -0.08
C LEU A 160 -2.31 20.43 1.33
N GLY A 161 -3.64 20.45 1.60
CA GLY A 161 -4.15 20.65 2.97
C GLY A 161 -3.64 19.63 3.96
N MET A 162 -3.50 18.36 3.56
CA MET A 162 -2.91 17.31 4.40
C MET A 162 -1.38 17.43 4.48
N MET A 163 -0.70 17.54 3.33
CA MET A 163 0.75 17.48 3.25
C MET A 163 1.45 18.70 3.87
N LEU A 164 0.93 19.92 3.65
CA LEU A 164 1.55 21.14 4.18
C LEU A 164 1.36 21.31 5.69
N THR A 165 0.28 20.76 6.25
CA THR A 165 -0.04 20.87 7.67
C THR A 165 0.38 19.63 8.47
N GLY A 166 0.60 18.49 7.79
CA GLY A 166 0.80 17.21 8.45
C GLY A 166 -0.38 16.83 9.36
N ARG A 167 -1.62 17.27 9.01
CA ARG A 167 -2.81 16.96 9.81
C ARG A 167 -3.19 15.50 9.71
N HIS A 168 -3.85 15.01 10.73
CA HIS A 168 -4.43 13.67 10.74
C HIS A 168 -5.81 13.68 10.11
N VAL A 169 -6.13 12.63 9.39
CA VAL A 169 -7.42 12.37 8.74
C VAL A 169 -7.96 11.05 9.27
N SER A 170 -9.24 11.02 9.67
CA SER A 170 -9.90 9.77 10.09
C SER A 170 -10.23 8.88 8.88
N ALA A 171 -10.61 7.63 9.16
CA ALA A 171 -11.07 6.70 8.13
C ALA A 171 -12.27 7.25 7.35
N GLU A 172 -13.27 7.81 8.05
CA GLU A 172 -14.49 8.36 7.44
C GLU A 172 -14.17 9.61 6.60
N GLU A 173 -13.24 10.46 7.06
CA GLU A 173 -12.79 11.60 6.26
C GLU A 173 -12.03 11.10 5.03
N GLY A 174 -11.18 10.07 5.17
CA GLY A 174 -10.48 9.44 4.06
C GLY A 174 -11.42 8.85 3.01
N MET A 175 -12.54 8.26 3.43
CA MET A 175 -13.59 7.78 2.53
C MET A 175 -14.28 8.94 1.81
N LYS A 176 -14.59 10.03 2.51
CA LYS A 176 -15.17 11.24 1.88
C LYS A 176 -14.21 11.93 0.91
N LEU A 177 -12.90 11.90 1.18
CA LEU A 177 -11.86 12.42 0.30
C LEU A 177 -11.61 11.51 -0.91
N GLY A 178 -11.93 10.22 -0.83
CA GLY A 178 -11.89 9.27 -1.94
C GLY A 178 -10.64 8.37 -1.98
N PHE A 179 -9.80 8.33 -0.94
CA PHE A 179 -8.69 7.39 -0.88
C PHE A 179 -8.98 6.12 -0.05
N VAL A 180 -10.05 6.09 0.75
CA VAL A 180 -10.53 4.90 1.45
C VAL A 180 -11.77 4.35 0.74
N ASN A 181 -11.78 3.05 0.44
CA ASN A 181 -12.87 2.38 -0.26
C ASN A 181 -14.00 1.95 0.70
N GLU A 182 -13.65 1.52 1.91
CA GLU A 182 -14.59 1.03 2.90
C GLU A 182 -14.09 1.30 4.31
N VAL A 183 -15.02 1.62 5.23
CA VAL A 183 -14.74 1.79 6.66
C VAL A 183 -15.58 0.80 7.44
N VAL A 184 -14.95 0.03 8.33
CA VAL A 184 -15.61 -1.00 9.14
C VAL A 184 -15.11 -0.95 10.59
N GLU A 185 -15.84 -1.60 11.48
CA GLU A 185 -15.36 -1.79 12.86
C GLU A 185 -14.07 -2.65 12.88
N PRO A 186 -13.16 -2.43 13.86
CA PRO A 186 -11.85 -3.09 13.89
C PRO A 186 -11.92 -4.62 13.77
N ASP A 187 -12.88 -5.25 14.45
CA ASP A 187 -13.04 -6.72 14.44
C ASP A 187 -13.45 -7.27 13.08
N ASN A 188 -14.00 -6.44 12.19
CA ASN A 188 -14.46 -6.83 10.85
C ASN A 188 -13.44 -6.51 9.74
N LEU A 189 -12.32 -5.86 10.07
CA LEU A 189 -11.40 -5.31 9.07
C LEU A 189 -10.85 -6.37 8.10
N ILE A 190 -10.29 -7.44 8.64
CA ILE A 190 -9.66 -8.49 7.82
C ILE A 190 -10.71 -9.22 6.98
N GLU A 191 -11.90 -9.47 7.54
CA GLU A 191 -12.99 -10.08 6.79
C GLU A 191 -13.46 -9.18 5.64
N ALA A 192 -13.63 -7.87 5.87
CA ALA A 192 -13.99 -6.91 4.84
C ALA A 192 -12.93 -6.85 3.73
N ALA A 193 -11.64 -6.78 4.08
CA ALA A 193 -10.56 -6.82 3.10
C ALA A 193 -10.53 -8.15 2.30
N LYS A 194 -10.71 -9.30 2.96
CA LYS A 194 -10.84 -10.60 2.29
C LYS A 194 -12.09 -10.67 1.40
N ASN A 195 -13.20 -10.01 1.75
CA ASN A 195 -14.39 -9.94 0.91
C ASN A 195 -14.14 -9.16 -0.39
N TRP A 196 -13.38 -8.07 -0.35
CA TRP A 196 -12.90 -7.39 -1.56
C TRP A 196 -12.03 -8.31 -2.41
N ALA A 197 -11.09 -9.02 -1.80
CA ALA A 197 -10.22 -9.96 -2.51
C ALA A 197 -11.02 -11.09 -3.16
N LYS A 198 -12.00 -11.67 -2.48
CA LYS A 198 -12.90 -12.72 -3.02
C LYS A 198 -13.74 -12.23 -4.19
N GLN A 199 -14.19 -10.97 -4.18
CA GLN A 199 -14.89 -10.39 -5.36
C GLN A 199 -13.92 -10.29 -6.56
N ILE A 200 -12.66 -9.96 -6.32
CA ILE A 200 -11.63 -9.93 -7.36
C ILE A 200 -11.36 -11.35 -7.88
N GLU A 201 -11.27 -12.37 -7.02
CA GLU A 201 -11.06 -13.77 -7.40
C GLU A 201 -12.18 -14.35 -8.29
N GLN A 202 -13.40 -13.79 -8.23
CA GLN A 202 -14.51 -14.19 -9.11
C GLN A 202 -14.32 -13.72 -10.56
N CYS A 203 -13.34 -12.86 -10.80
CA CYS A 203 -13.05 -12.34 -12.14
C CYS A 203 -11.85 -13.06 -12.76
N SER A 204 -11.68 -12.97 -14.08
CA SER A 204 -10.52 -13.54 -14.76
C SER A 204 -9.21 -12.87 -14.30
N PRO A 205 -8.22 -13.63 -13.80
CA PRO A 205 -6.96 -13.06 -13.34
C PRO A 205 -6.25 -12.22 -14.42
N MET A 206 -6.29 -12.65 -15.67
CA MET A 206 -5.71 -11.91 -16.79
C MET A 206 -6.43 -10.59 -17.04
N SER A 207 -7.76 -10.57 -16.97
CA SER A 207 -8.55 -9.34 -17.15
C SER A 207 -8.28 -8.33 -16.05
N ILE A 208 -8.14 -8.78 -14.81
CA ILE A 208 -7.81 -7.92 -13.66
C ILE A 208 -6.43 -7.29 -13.83
N ARG A 209 -5.42 -8.11 -14.15
CA ARG A 209 -4.05 -7.63 -14.38
C ARG A 209 -3.99 -6.60 -15.51
N ALA A 210 -4.68 -6.87 -16.62
CA ALA A 210 -4.77 -5.95 -17.74
C ALA A 210 -5.52 -4.66 -17.35
N THR A 211 -6.63 -4.75 -16.60
CA THR A 211 -7.38 -3.59 -16.12
C THR A 211 -6.51 -2.69 -15.25
N LYS A 212 -5.80 -3.27 -14.27
CA LYS A 212 -4.88 -2.52 -13.40
C LYS A 212 -3.78 -1.84 -14.23
N GLN A 213 -3.11 -2.59 -15.11
CA GLN A 213 -2.05 -2.05 -15.97
C GLN A 213 -2.57 -0.87 -16.80
N VAL A 214 -3.67 -1.06 -17.51
CA VAL A 214 -4.26 0.00 -18.36
C VAL A 214 -4.64 1.23 -17.54
N ALA A 215 -5.26 1.04 -16.37
CA ALA A 215 -5.64 2.15 -15.51
C ALA A 215 -4.43 2.99 -15.07
N TYR A 216 -3.34 2.35 -14.61
CA TYR A 216 -2.15 3.07 -14.16
C TYR A 216 -1.34 3.69 -15.28
N GLU A 217 -1.11 2.99 -16.39
CA GLU A 217 -0.33 3.51 -17.52
C GLU A 217 -1.02 4.70 -18.20
N ASN A 218 -2.36 4.67 -18.25
CA ASN A 218 -3.13 5.75 -18.91
C ASN A 218 -3.51 6.89 -17.99
N PHE A 219 -3.37 6.76 -16.71
CA PHE A 219 -3.73 7.84 -15.78
C PHE A 219 -3.01 9.16 -16.07
N ASN A 220 -1.83 9.12 -16.70
CA ASN A 220 -1.03 10.29 -17.05
C ASN A 220 -1.05 10.60 -18.56
N GLU A 221 -1.77 9.85 -19.41
CA GLU A 221 -1.91 10.15 -20.82
C GLU A 221 -3.16 11.03 -21.04
N PRO A 222 -2.98 12.32 -21.34
CA PRO A 222 -4.12 13.25 -21.49
C PRO A 222 -4.93 13.04 -22.76
N ASP A 223 -4.35 12.37 -23.76
CA ASP A 223 -5.00 12.07 -25.04
C ASP A 223 -5.69 10.71 -24.97
N LEU A 224 -7.02 10.72 -24.85
CA LEU A 224 -7.83 9.51 -24.76
C LEU A 224 -7.69 8.60 -25.99
N GLU A 225 -7.62 9.19 -27.20
CA GLU A 225 -7.48 8.41 -28.44
C GLU A 225 -6.13 7.67 -28.47
N LYS A 226 -5.07 8.37 -28.09
CA LYS A 226 -3.73 7.79 -27.97
C LYS A 226 -3.68 6.70 -26.91
N SER A 227 -4.28 6.95 -25.75
CA SER A 227 -4.44 5.99 -24.67
C SER A 227 -5.14 4.71 -25.15
N MET A 228 -6.28 4.82 -25.83
CA MET A 228 -7.04 3.68 -26.32
C MET A 228 -6.34 2.89 -27.45
N LYS A 229 -5.40 3.51 -28.18
CA LYS A 229 -4.61 2.87 -29.24
C LYS A 229 -3.33 2.24 -28.73
N ALA A 230 -2.96 2.45 -27.47
CA ALA A 230 -1.76 1.85 -26.88
C ALA A 230 -1.90 0.32 -26.81
N LYS A 231 -0.79 -0.38 -26.99
CA LYS A 231 -0.76 -1.84 -26.89
C LYS A 231 -0.46 -2.22 -25.43
N TYR A 232 -1.45 -2.76 -24.79
CA TYR A 232 -1.32 -3.35 -23.44
C TYR A 232 -1.08 -4.85 -23.51
N LEU A 233 -0.97 -5.52 -22.35
CA LEU A 233 -0.99 -6.97 -22.26
C LEU A 233 -2.06 -7.48 -23.21
N SER A 234 -1.67 -8.34 -24.14
CA SER A 234 -2.55 -8.80 -25.21
C SER A 234 -3.82 -9.44 -24.61
N LEU A 235 -4.91 -8.68 -24.59
CA LEU A 235 -6.23 -9.15 -24.20
C LEU A 235 -6.86 -10.10 -25.25
N ILE A 236 -6.14 -10.32 -26.38
CA ILE A 236 -6.64 -11.11 -27.52
C ILE A 236 -6.78 -12.61 -27.17
N HIS A 237 -6.23 -13.06 -26.05
CA HIS A 237 -6.27 -14.46 -25.62
C HIS A 237 -7.09 -14.70 -24.34
N ILE A 238 -7.93 -13.74 -23.95
CA ILE A 238 -8.86 -13.90 -22.82
C ILE A 238 -10.14 -14.56 -23.29
#